data_72b847c72f8cd9dd852111acfabe23b9
#
_entry.id   72b847c72f8cd9dd852111acfabe23b9
#
_cell.length_a   1.000
_cell.length_b   1.000
_cell.length_c   1.000
_cell.angle_alpha   90.00
_cell.angle_beta   90.00
_cell.angle_gamma   90.00
#
_symmetry.space_group_name_H-M   'P 1'
#
loop_
_entity.id
_entity.type
_entity.pdbx_description
1 polymer ?
#
loop_
_entity_poly.entity_id
_entity_poly.type
_entity_poly.pdbx_seq_one_letter_code
_entity_poly.pdbx_strand_id
1 'polypeptide(L)'
;MSLRKKKSEIIKKEKRNLFIISALTVFEEKGFNNTRIKDITNKANTSVGNFYNYFNSKEEVIEVLISGLADLMISKFRELFIYFKDNRIPPISAVKRLFRGYAKMFREKKETFLIFFEQMGGMDQKYRTKRYEIMDNFTDEVEKIIIKLLEYGARDQNPKISARVWTSTVLGVFIWWIRSDFELDEEELVNNLTAFLVRGTMTV
;
A
#
# COMPACT_ATOMS: atom_id res chain seq x y z
N MET A 1 -32.86 5.64 8.14
CA MET A 1 -32.56 4.44 7.34
C MET A 1 -33.06 3.21 8.06
N SER A 2 -33.91 2.35 7.44
CA SER A 2 -34.53 1.19 8.09
C SER A 2 -33.48 0.17 8.52
N LEU A 3 -33.64 -0.46 9.71
CA LEU A 3 -32.79 -1.54 10.22
C LEU A 3 -32.59 -2.68 9.20
N ARG A 4 -33.63 -2.99 8.42
CA ARG A 4 -33.58 -4.01 7.35
C ARG A 4 -32.62 -3.62 6.23
N LYS A 5 -32.57 -2.34 5.83
CA LYS A 5 -31.67 -1.83 4.80
C LYS A 5 -30.21 -1.88 5.27
N LYS A 6 -29.98 -1.49 6.53
CA LYS A 6 -28.65 -1.53 7.15
C LYS A 6 -28.10 -2.97 7.25
N LYS A 7 -28.94 -3.94 7.62
CA LYS A 7 -28.58 -5.36 7.68
C LYS A 7 -28.24 -5.92 6.28
N SER A 8 -29.02 -5.56 5.25
CA SER A 8 -28.76 -5.97 3.87
C SER A 8 -27.43 -5.42 3.35
N GLU A 9 -27.09 -4.17 3.66
CA GLU A 9 -25.81 -3.55 3.27
C GLU A 9 -24.61 -4.22 3.95
N ILE A 10 -24.74 -4.59 5.23
CA ILE A 10 -23.71 -5.32 5.97
C ILE A 10 -23.45 -6.68 5.30
N ILE A 11 -24.49 -7.46 5.04
CA ILE A 11 -24.37 -8.79 4.39
C ILE A 11 -23.74 -8.65 3.00
N LYS A 12 -24.13 -7.62 2.24
CA LYS A 12 -23.53 -7.34 0.93
C LYS A 12 -22.04 -7.05 1.03
N LYS A 13 -21.64 -6.26 2.01
CA LYS A 13 -20.23 -5.93 2.28
C LYS A 13 -19.43 -7.15 2.70
N GLU A 14 -19.96 -7.99 3.59
CA GLU A 14 -19.32 -9.22 4.03
C GLU A 14 -19.08 -10.19 2.88
N LYS A 15 -20.09 -10.40 2.04
CA LYS A 15 -19.96 -11.26 0.84
C LYS A 15 -18.95 -10.70 -0.16
N ARG A 16 -18.93 -9.38 -0.37
CA ARG A 16 -17.94 -8.73 -1.23
C ARG A 16 -16.52 -8.93 -0.70
N ASN A 17 -16.32 -8.78 0.61
CA ASN A 17 -15.03 -9.03 1.26
C ASN A 17 -14.61 -10.51 1.17
N LEU A 18 -15.54 -11.46 1.26
CA LEU A 18 -15.25 -12.87 1.08
C LEU A 18 -14.65 -13.14 -0.31
N PHE A 19 -15.21 -12.55 -1.37
CA PHE A 19 -14.65 -12.70 -2.72
C PHE A 19 -13.26 -12.06 -2.84
N ILE A 20 -13.03 -10.90 -2.22
CA ILE A 20 -11.73 -10.23 -2.21
C ILE A 20 -10.66 -11.12 -1.55
N ILE A 21 -10.94 -11.66 -0.35
CA ILE A 21 -10.03 -12.54 0.38
C ILE A 21 -9.78 -13.84 -0.41
N SER A 22 -10.82 -14.44 -0.93
CA SER A 22 -10.71 -15.68 -1.73
C SER A 22 -9.90 -15.46 -3.01
N ALA A 23 -10.11 -14.33 -3.68
CA ALA A 23 -9.35 -13.96 -4.87
C ALA A 23 -7.87 -13.74 -4.54
N LEU A 24 -7.56 -13.02 -3.45
CA LEU A 24 -6.19 -12.80 -3.01
C LEU A 24 -5.47 -14.14 -2.79
N THR A 25 -6.07 -15.05 -2.03
CA THR A 25 -5.50 -16.39 -1.80
C THR A 25 -5.26 -17.17 -3.10
N VAL A 26 -6.19 -17.12 -4.05
CA VAL A 26 -6.03 -17.83 -5.33
C VAL A 26 -4.97 -17.15 -6.20
N PHE A 27 -4.86 -15.82 -6.16
CA PHE A 27 -3.80 -15.08 -6.87
C PHE A 27 -2.41 -15.43 -6.34
N GLU A 28 -2.27 -15.64 -5.01
CA GLU A 28 -1.05 -16.14 -4.38
C GLU A 28 -0.68 -17.55 -4.87
N GLU A 29 -1.67 -18.46 -4.86
CA GLU A 29 -1.45 -19.87 -5.20
C GLU A 29 -1.12 -20.10 -6.68
N LYS A 30 -1.74 -19.35 -7.59
CA LYS A 30 -1.72 -19.61 -9.05
C LYS A 30 -1.19 -18.46 -9.90
N GLY A 31 -0.99 -17.28 -9.31
CA GLY A 31 -0.79 -16.03 -10.04
C GLY A 31 -2.07 -15.49 -10.65
N PHE A 32 -2.14 -14.18 -10.85
CA PHE A 32 -3.33 -13.50 -11.38
C PHE A 32 -3.73 -14.01 -12.76
N ASN A 33 -2.76 -14.15 -13.68
CA ASN A 33 -3.04 -14.50 -15.08
C ASN A 33 -3.67 -15.91 -15.22
N ASN A 34 -3.23 -16.86 -14.37
CA ASN A 34 -3.72 -18.24 -14.39
C ASN A 34 -5.01 -18.45 -13.59
N THR A 35 -5.46 -17.43 -12.85
CA THR A 35 -6.68 -17.52 -12.02
C THR A 35 -7.93 -17.31 -12.87
N ARG A 36 -8.90 -18.22 -12.72
CA ARG A 36 -10.25 -18.10 -13.30
C ARG A 36 -11.24 -17.71 -12.20
N ILE A 37 -12.35 -17.07 -12.57
CA ILE A 37 -13.43 -16.73 -11.62
C ILE A 37 -13.94 -17.98 -10.89
N LYS A 38 -13.97 -19.15 -11.57
CA LYS A 38 -14.34 -20.42 -10.96
C LYS A 38 -13.43 -20.82 -9.80
N ASP A 39 -12.13 -20.52 -9.88
CA ASP A 39 -11.19 -20.81 -8.79
C ASP A 39 -11.53 -19.96 -7.55
N ILE A 40 -11.80 -18.67 -7.76
CA ILE A 40 -12.19 -17.73 -6.71
C ILE A 40 -13.50 -18.17 -6.06
N THR A 41 -14.50 -18.54 -6.85
CA THR A 41 -15.81 -18.95 -6.34
C THR A 41 -15.77 -20.29 -5.62
N ASN A 42 -14.94 -21.23 -6.06
CA ASN A 42 -14.68 -22.48 -5.34
C ASN A 42 -14.04 -22.20 -3.97
N LYS A 43 -13.03 -21.32 -3.91
CA LYS A 43 -12.39 -20.92 -2.64
C LYS A 43 -13.36 -20.22 -1.70
N ALA A 44 -14.28 -19.40 -2.25
CA ALA A 44 -15.34 -18.71 -1.51
C ALA A 44 -16.55 -19.62 -1.16
N ASN A 45 -16.53 -20.88 -1.57
CA ASN A 45 -17.65 -21.83 -1.43
C ASN A 45 -18.99 -21.24 -1.94
N THR A 46 -18.99 -20.75 -3.18
CA THR A 46 -20.15 -20.10 -3.80
C THR A 46 -20.21 -20.36 -5.31
N SER A 47 -21.26 -19.88 -5.98
CA SER A 47 -21.42 -20.03 -7.43
C SER A 47 -20.79 -18.88 -8.22
N VAL A 48 -20.43 -19.16 -9.47
CA VAL A 48 -19.96 -18.14 -10.44
C VAL A 48 -20.99 -17.04 -10.65
N GLY A 49 -22.28 -17.39 -10.71
CA GLY A 49 -23.35 -16.40 -10.83
C GLY A 49 -23.41 -15.45 -9.63
N ASN A 50 -23.11 -15.95 -8.42
CA ASN A 50 -23.08 -15.11 -7.24
C ASN A 50 -21.89 -14.13 -7.26
N PHE A 51 -20.74 -14.49 -7.84
CA PHE A 51 -19.60 -13.58 -8.03
C PHE A 51 -20.00 -12.35 -8.84
N TYR A 52 -20.72 -12.55 -9.95
CA TYR A 52 -21.14 -11.47 -10.84
C TYR A 52 -22.16 -10.50 -10.22
N ASN A 53 -22.76 -10.83 -9.09
CA ASN A 53 -23.56 -9.87 -8.30
C ASN A 53 -22.71 -8.82 -7.57
N TYR A 54 -21.37 -9.01 -7.48
CA TYR A 54 -20.45 -8.16 -6.71
C TYR A 54 -19.31 -7.60 -7.53
N PHE A 55 -18.85 -8.31 -8.56
CA PHE A 55 -17.73 -7.96 -9.42
C PHE A 55 -17.99 -8.37 -10.86
N ASN A 56 -17.65 -7.52 -11.80
CA ASN A 56 -17.80 -7.80 -13.23
C ASN A 56 -16.67 -8.69 -13.77
N SER A 57 -15.51 -8.69 -13.09
CA SER A 57 -14.32 -9.45 -13.50
C SER A 57 -13.35 -9.64 -12.34
N LYS A 58 -12.35 -10.53 -12.51
CA LYS A 58 -11.25 -10.69 -11.53
C LYS A 58 -10.36 -9.44 -11.46
N GLU A 59 -10.28 -8.70 -12.56
CA GLU A 59 -9.55 -7.43 -12.66
C GLU A 59 -10.18 -6.37 -11.75
N GLU A 60 -11.51 -6.29 -11.67
CA GLU A 60 -12.19 -5.39 -10.74
C GLU A 60 -11.86 -5.72 -9.28
N VAL A 61 -11.66 -6.99 -8.95
CA VAL A 61 -11.21 -7.38 -7.60
C VAL A 61 -9.81 -6.83 -7.31
N ILE A 62 -8.89 -6.93 -8.28
CA ILE A 62 -7.55 -6.34 -8.14
C ILE A 62 -7.62 -4.81 -7.99
N GLU A 63 -8.43 -4.11 -8.77
CA GLU A 63 -8.60 -2.66 -8.65
C GLU A 63 -9.00 -2.27 -7.21
N VAL A 64 -9.90 -3.03 -6.60
CA VAL A 64 -10.33 -2.81 -5.21
C VAL A 64 -9.21 -3.07 -4.20
N LEU A 65 -8.48 -4.16 -4.37
CA LEU A 65 -7.34 -4.50 -3.50
C LEU A 65 -6.28 -3.41 -3.53
N ILE A 66 -5.93 -2.94 -4.73
CA ILE A 66 -4.88 -1.94 -4.94
C ILE A 66 -5.32 -0.57 -4.45
N SER A 67 -6.56 -0.16 -4.71
CA SER A 67 -7.10 1.10 -4.19
C SER A 67 -7.11 1.09 -2.66
N GLY A 68 -7.51 0.00 -2.04
CA GLY A 68 -7.47 -0.16 -0.59
C GLY A 68 -6.05 -0.11 -0.02
N LEU A 69 -5.06 -0.66 -0.75
CA LEU A 69 -3.65 -0.58 -0.37
C LEU A 69 -3.13 0.87 -0.45
N ALA A 70 -3.45 1.58 -1.54
CA ALA A 70 -3.08 2.98 -1.72
C ALA A 70 -3.67 3.86 -0.60
N ASP A 71 -4.95 3.70 -0.29
CA ASP A 71 -5.60 4.42 0.81
C ASP A 71 -4.92 4.14 2.17
N LEU A 72 -4.54 2.89 2.41
CA LEU A 72 -3.82 2.50 3.62
C LEU A 72 -2.43 3.15 3.69
N MET A 73 -1.68 3.15 2.59
CA MET A 73 -0.38 3.81 2.51
C MET A 73 -0.50 5.31 2.78
N ILE A 74 -1.44 5.99 2.14
CA ILE A 74 -1.69 7.42 2.32
C ILE A 74 -2.15 7.72 3.76
N SER A 75 -2.95 6.86 4.37
CA SER A 75 -3.39 7.07 5.77
C SER A 75 -2.23 7.12 6.75
N LYS A 76 -1.16 6.33 6.52
CA LYS A 76 0.05 6.36 7.34
C LYS A 76 0.79 7.69 7.24
N PHE A 77 0.81 8.33 6.07
CA PHE A 77 1.34 9.68 5.94
C PHE A 77 0.51 10.71 6.70
N ARG A 78 -0.81 10.61 6.66
CA ARG A 78 -1.68 11.53 7.41
C ARG A 78 -1.44 11.41 8.92
N GLU A 79 -1.22 10.20 9.43
CA GLU A 79 -0.81 9.99 10.82
C GLU A 79 0.50 10.74 11.13
N LEU A 80 1.48 10.73 10.23
CA LEU A 80 2.75 11.44 10.39
C LEU A 80 2.55 12.96 10.53
N PHE A 81 1.65 13.58 9.76
CA PHE A 81 1.37 15.02 9.86
C PHE A 81 0.85 15.43 11.25
N ILE A 82 0.13 14.53 11.95
CA ILE A 82 -0.32 14.78 13.32
C ILE A 82 0.89 14.94 14.24
N TYR A 83 1.95 14.15 14.05
CA TYR A 83 3.18 14.24 14.84
C TYR A 83 3.96 15.51 14.55
N PHE A 84 4.00 15.99 13.31
CA PHE A 84 4.66 17.25 12.97
C PHE A 84 3.98 18.47 13.58
N LYS A 85 2.70 18.39 13.95
CA LYS A 85 2.03 19.48 14.68
C LYS A 85 2.44 19.56 16.15
N ASP A 86 2.99 18.48 16.72
CA ASP A 86 3.53 18.45 18.06
C ASP A 86 5.06 18.70 18.00
N ASN A 87 5.46 19.96 18.13
CA ASN A 87 6.87 20.39 18.06
C ASN A 87 7.79 19.72 19.11
N ARG A 88 7.26 18.89 20.01
CA ARG A 88 8.04 18.13 20.99
C ARG A 88 8.62 16.83 20.44
N ILE A 89 8.18 16.40 19.27
CA ILE A 89 8.62 15.15 18.64
C ILE A 89 9.67 15.46 17.56
N PRO A 90 10.93 14.99 17.71
CA PRO A 90 11.94 15.17 16.67
C PRO A 90 11.50 14.54 15.35
N PRO A 91 11.75 15.22 14.20
CA PRO A 91 11.36 14.72 12.88
C PRO A 91 11.83 13.30 12.59
N ILE A 92 13.05 12.94 13.02
CA ILE A 92 13.61 11.58 12.87
C ILE A 92 12.73 10.52 13.56
N SER A 93 12.22 10.82 14.75
CA SER A 93 11.35 9.91 15.51
C SER A 93 10.00 9.72 14.82
N ALA A 94 9.45 10.78 14.24
CA ALA A 94 8.21 10.73 13.47
C ALA A 94 8.37 9.88 12.19
N VAL A 95 9.46 10.08 11.44
CA VAL A 95 9.78 9.28 10.24
C VAL A 95 10.03 7.82 10.60
N LYS A 96 10.77 7.55 11.70
CA LYS A 96 10.99 6.17 12.18
C LYS A 96 9.67 5.47 12.50
N ARG A 97 8.73 6.16 13.15
CA ARG A 97 7.39 5.62 13.43
C ARG A 97 6.61 5.33 12.15
N LEU A 98 6.71 6.18 11.13
CA LEU A 98 6.11 5.92 9.82
C LEU A 98 6.66 4.63 9.22
N PHE A 99 7.97 4.44 9.22
CA PHE A 99 8.59 3.26 8.62
C PHE A 99 8.28 1.97 9.38
N ARG A 100 8.14 2.00 10.72
CA ARG A 100 7.59 0.87 11.49
C ARG A 100 6.16 0.54 11.07
N GLY A 101 5.32 1.56 10.87
CA GLY A 101 3.96 1.37 10.35
C GLY A 101 3.95 0.74 8.96
N TYR A 102 4.90 1.12 8.10
CA TYR A 102 5.06 0.50 6.79
C TYR A 102 5.60 -0.92 6.89
N ALA A 103 6.62 -1.19 7.69
CA ALA A 103 7.16 -2.54 7.88
C ALA A 103 6.05 -3.52 8.28
N LYS A 104 5.26 -3.15 9.30
CA LYS A 104 4.08 -3.92 9.70
C LYS A 104 3.09 -4.12 8.55
N MET A 105 2.76 -3.06 7.82
CA MET A 105 1.82 -3.12 6.70
C MET A 105 2.34 -4.01 5.55
N PHE A 106 3.62 -3.87 5.18
CA PHE A 106 4.24 -4.69 4.14
C PHE A 106 4.28 -6.17 4.55
N ARG A 107 4.50 -6.47 5.82
CA ARG A 107 4.42 -7.83 6.37
C ARG A 107 2.99 -8.39 6.29
N GLU A 108 1.99 -7.63 6.78
CA GLU A 108 0.60 -8.06 6.83
C GLU A 108 -0.06 -8.16 5.45
N LYS A 109 0.41 -7.39 4.46
CA LYS A 109 -0.15 -7.29 3.12
C LYS A 109 0.83 -7.71 2.02
N LYS A 110 1.82 -8.56 2.38
CA LYS A 110 2.88 -9.05 1.50
C LYS A 110 2.37 -9.37 0.10
N GLU A 111 1.34 -10.22 0.00
CA GLU A 111 0.84 -10.73 -1.27
C GLU A 111 0.18 -9.65 -2.13
N THR A 112 -0.57 -8.74 -1.49
CA THR A 112 -1.16 -7.59 -2.21
C THR A 112 -0.07 -6.69 -2.80
N PHE A 113 1.03 -6.47 -2.06
CA PHE A 113 2.17 -5.71 -2.57
C PHE A 113 2.88 -6.42 -3.72
N LEU A 114 3.12 -7.73 -3.61
CA LEU A 114 3.74 -8.51 -4.69
C LEU A 114 2.87 -8.49 -5.96
N ILE A 115 1.56 -8.64 -5.85
CA ILE A 115 0.64 -8.49 -6.99
C ILE A 115 0.77 -7.10 -7.61
N PHE A 116 0.76 -6.05 -6.80
CA PHE A 116 0.86 -4.66 -7.28
C PHE A 116 2.16 -4.40 -8.02
N PHE A 117 3.30 -4.81 -7.45
CA PHE A 117 4.60 -4.49 -8.02
C PHE A 117 5.04 -5.42 -9.14
N GLU A 118 4.71 -6.71 -9.07
CA GLU A 118 5.21 -7.72 -10.00
C GLU A 118 4.19 -8.08 -11.09
N GLN A 119 2.94 -8.25 -10.73
CA GLN A 119 1.97 -8.79 -11.68
C GLN A 119 1.26 -7.70 -12.51
N MET A 120 1.01 -6.51 -11.94
CA MET A 120 0.37 -5.42 -12.69
C MET A 120 1.19 -4.92 -13.88
N GLY A 121 2.51 -5.10 -13.87
CA GLY A 121 3.36 -4.75 -15.01
C GLY A 121 3.07 -5.55 -16.28
N GLY A 122 2.60 -6.79 -16.13
CA GLY A 122 2.21 -7.68 -17.22
C GLY A 122 0.74 -7.60 -17.65
N MET A 123 -0.07 -6.77 -16.99
CA MET A 123 -1.49 -6.59 -17.30
C MET A 123 -1.69 -5.57 -18.43
N ASP A 124 -2.96 -5.43 -18.87
CA ASP A 124 -3.36 -4.46 -19.88
C ASP A 124 -2.95 -3.02 -19.52
N GLN A 125 -2.86 -2.16 -20.56
CA GLN A 125 -2.44 -0.75 -20.45
C GLN A 125 -3.20 -0.01 -19.34
N LYS A 126 -4.50 -0.25 -19.18
CA LYS A 126 -5.35 0.36 -18.14
C LYS A 126 -4.76 0.15 -16.73
N TYR A 127 -4.31 -1.07 -16.40
CA TYR A 127 -3.77 -1.39 -15.07
C TYR A 127 -2.38 -0.82 -14.86
N ARG A 128 -1.55 -0.77 -15.91
CA ARG A 128 -0.26 -0.08 -15.87
C ARG A 128 -0.44 1.41 -15.59
N THR A 129 -1.35 2.06 -16.31
CA THR A 129 -1.69 3.47 -16.07
C THR A 129 -2.16 3.70 -14.64
N LYS A 130 -3.07 2.85 -14.14
CA LYS A 130 -3.57 2.95 -12.76
C LYS A 130 -2.47 2.80 -11.72
N ARG A 131 -1.51 1.92 -11.96
CA ARG A 131 -0.33 1.77 -11.09
C ARG A 131 0.50 3.05 -11.04
N TYR A 132 0.74 3.70 -12.18
CA TYR A 132 1.47 4.97 -12.23
C TYR A 132 0.72 6.08 -11.49
N GLU A 133 -0.59 6.22 -11.69
CA GLU A 133 -1.42 7.19 -10.98
C GLU A 133 -1.32 7.01 -9.45
N ILE A 134 -1.38 5.77 -8.97
CA ILE A 134 -1.25 5.46 -7.54
C ILE A 134 0.15 5.85 -7.03
N MET A 135 1.18 5.53 -7.78
CA MET A 135 2.56 5.88 -7.42
C MET A 135 2.80 7.39 -7.43
N ASP A 136 2.23 8.11 -8.38
CA ASP A 136 2.32 9.57 -8.44
C ASP A 136 1.59 10.22 -7.27
N ASN A 137 0.34 9.82 -6.99
CA ASN A 137 -0.40 10.30 -5.83
C ASN A 137 0.34 10.05 -4.50
N PHE A 138 0.96 8.88 -4.38
CA PHE A 138 1.78 8.57 -3.20
C PHE A 138 3.01 9.49 -3.10
N THR A 139 3.69 9.73 -4.21
CA THR A 139 4.85 10.63 -4.27
C THR A 139 4.47 12.07 -3.93
N ASP A 140 3.31 12.54 -4.37
CA ASP A 140 2.79 13.87 -4.02
C ASP A 140 2.55 14.02 -2.51
N GLU A 141 2.10 12.97 -1.83
CA GLU A 141 1.99 12.98 -0.36
C GLU A 141 3.38 13.01 0.32
N VAL A 142 4.36 12.30 -0.25
CA VAL A 142 5.75 12.37 0.24
C VAL A 142 6.34 13.77 0.05
N GLU A 143 6.05 14.42 -1.09
CA GLU A 143 6.49 15.80 -1.34
C GLU A 143 6.02 16.78 -0.25
N LYS A 144 4.77 16.66 0.19
CA LYS A 144 4.25 17.48 1.31
C LYS A 144 5.04 17.26 2.60
N ILE A 145 5.50 16.02 2.86
CA ILE A 145 6.35 15.70 4.02
C ILE A 145 7.72 16.35 3.86
N ILE A 146 8.33 16.25 2.68
CA ILE A 146 9.63 16.88 2.41
C ILE A 146 9.55 18.39 2.61
N ILE A 147 8.51 19.04 2.07
CA ILE A 147 8.28 20.48 2.28
C ILE A 147 8.19 20.79 3.79
N LYS A 148 7.50 19.95 4.55
CA LYS A 148 7.42 20.14 6.00
C LYS A 148 8.76 19.94 6.71
N LEU A 149 9.56 18.97 6.28
CA LEU A 149 10.92 18.78 6.81
C LEU A 149 11.84 19.99 6.52
N LEU A 150 11.67 20.68 5.39
CA LEU A 150 12.39 21.91 5.08
C LEU A 150 12.10 23.02 6.11
N GLU A 151 10.86 23.14 6.60
CA GLU A 151 10.50 24.07 7.68
C GLU A 151 11.23 23.75 9.00
N TYR A 152 11.65 22.50 9.21
CA TYR A 152 12.44 22.06 10.38
C TYR A 152 13.97 22.07 10.15
N GLY A 153 14.45 22.79 9.14
CA GLY A 153 15.88 22.94 8.86
C GLY A 153 16.49 21.80 8.05
N ALA A 154 15.68 21.13 7.22
CA ALA A 154 16.23 20.23 6.22
C ALA A 154 17.10 21.01 5.20
N ARG A 155 18.00 20.28 4.52
CA ARG A 155 18.84 20.87 3.46
C ARG A 155 17.98 21.47 2.37
N ASP A 156 18.43 22.63 1.84
CA ASP A 156 17.81 23.22 0.65
C ASP A 156 17.96 22.26 -0.54
N GLN A 157 16.85 21.72 -0.98
CA GLN A 157 16.75 20.74 -2.06
C GLN A 157 15.40 20.84 -2.74
N ASN A 158 15.33 20.41 -3.99
CA ASN A 158 14.06 20.38 -4.72
C ASN A 158 13.11 19.34 -4.09
N PRO A 159 12.00 19.75 -3.47
CA PRO A 159 11.10 18.81 -2.76
C PRO A 159 10.56 17.71 -3.65
N LYS A 160 10.26 18.02 -4.92
CA LYS A 160 9.74 17.08 -5.90
C LYS A 160 10.73 15.98 -6.24
N ILE A 161 12.01 16.33 -6.42
CA ILE A 161 13.08 15.36 -6.67
C ILE A 161 13.29 14.50 -5.42
N SER A 162 13.37 15.14 -4.25
CA SER A 162 13.54 14.42 -2.98
C SER A 162 12.40 13.47 -2.70
N ALA A 163 11.16 13.84 -3.00
CA ALA A 163 10.01 12.95 -2.87
C ALA A 163 10.11 11.72 -3.78
N ARG A 164 10.58 11.91 -5.02
CA ARG A 164 10.83 10.77 -5.95
C ARG A 164 11.91 9.84 -5.41
N VAL A 165 13.02 10.40 -4.90
CA VAL A 165 14.11 9.60 -4.29
C VAL A 165 13.59 8.82 -3.08
N TRP A 166 12.86 9.48 -2.16
CA TRP A 166 12.28 8.85 -0.99
C TRP A 166 11.34 7.71 -1.36
N THR A 167 10.37 8.00 -2.25
CA THR A 167 9.38 7.00 -2.70
C THR A 167 10.07 5.79 -3.32
N SER A 168 11.01 6.00 -4.24
CA SER A 168 11.71 4.92 -4.91
C SER A 168 12.56 4.09 -3.95
N THR A 169 13.27 4.75 -3.02
CA THR A 169 14.11 4.08 -2.01
C THR A 169 13.24 3.26 -1.03
N VAL A 170 12.20 3.88 -0.46
CA VAL A 170 11.31 3.22 0.51
C VAL A 170 10.66 2.00 -0.12
N LEU A 171 10.03 2.17 -1.27
CA LEU A 171 9.33 1.06 -1.93
C LEU A 171 10.31 -0.03 -2.40
N GLY A 172 11.44 0.36 -2.98
CA GLY A 172 12.47 -0.60 -3.42
C GLY A 172 13.00 -1.45 -2.27
N VAL A 173 13.31 -0.82 -1.13
CA VAL A 173 13.80 -1.53 0.07
C VAL A 173 12.73 -2.45 0.66
N PHE A 174 11.49 -1.99 0.80
CA PHE A 174 10.42 -2.83 1.34
C PHE A 174 10.06 -3.99 0.40
N ILE A 175 10.04 -3.77 -0.92
CA ILE A 175 9.82 -4.86 -1.90
C ILE A 175 10.96 -5.89 -1.82
N TRP A 176 12.22 -5.45 -1.78
CA TRP A 176 13.33 -6.35 -1.56
C TRP A 176 13.16 -7.17 -0.27
N TRP A 177 12.80 -6.52 0.84
CA TRP A 177 12.62 -7.15 2.14
C TRP A 177 11.52 -8.22 2.15
N ILE A 178 10.37 -7.97 1.52
CA ILE A 178 9.31 -8.99 1.43
C ILE A 178 9.67 -10.12 0.46
N ARG A 179 10.49 -9.86 -0.57
CA ARG A 179 10.98 -10.89 -1.50
C ARG A 179 12.05 -11.79 -0.90
N SER A 180 12.86 -11.26 0.01
CA SER A 180 13.82 -12.05 0.81
C SER A 180 13.18 -12.79 1.98
N ASP A 181 11.85 -12.85 2.01
CA ASP A 181 11.07 -13.46 3.09
C ASP A 181 11.43 -12.90 4.49
N PHE A 182 11.64 -11.58 4.54
CA PHE A 182 11.97 -10.84 5.78
C PHE A 182 13.31 -11.25 6.42
N GLU A 183 14.32 -11.57 5.58
CA GLU A 183 15.64 -12.01 6.04
C GLU A 183 16.30 -11.00 7.00
N LEU A 184 16.15 -9.69 6.74
CA LEU A 184 16.63 -8.64 7.63
C LEU A 184 15.65 -8.39 8.77
N ASP A 185 16.17 -8.17 9.98
CA ASP A 185 15.36 -7.76 11.13
C ASP A 185 14.61 -6.45 10.87
N GLU A 186 13.36 -6.38 11.32
CA GLU A 186 12.48 -5.23 11.06
C GLU A 186 13.01 -3.92 11.65
N GLU A 187 13.54 -3.96 12.89
CA GLU A 187 14.10 -2.76 13.53
C GLU A 187 15.41 -2.34 12.87
N GLU A 188 16.21 -3.27 12.42
CA GLU A 188 17.42 -2.99 11.65
C GLU A 188 17.08 -2.32 10.33
N LEU A 189 16.12 -2.85 9.56
CA LEU A 189 15.61 -2.26 8.33
C LEU A 189 15.14 -0.81 8.57
N VAL A 190 14.26 -0.63 9.54
CA VAL A 190 13.67 0.68 9.87
C VAL A 190 14.73 1.68 10.31
N ASN A 191 15.69 1.26 11.15
CA ASN A 191 16.76 2.13 11.62
C ASN A 191 17.66 2.60 10.48
N ASN A 192 18.12 1.68 9.62
CA ASN A 192 19.01 1.99 8.51
C ASN A 192 18.29 2.88 7.48
N LEU A 193 17.05 2.55 7.11
CA LEU A 193 16.27 3.33 6.15
C LEU A 193 16.00 4.76 6.69
N THR A 194 15.64 4.88 7.98
CA THR A 194 15.42 6.18 8.64
C THR A 194 16.70 7.00 8.63
N ALA A 195 17.83 6.41 9.07
CA ALA A 195 19.11 7.10 9.13
C ALA A 195 19.56 7.58 7.74
N PHE A 196 19.43 6.72 6.72
CA PHE A 196 19.82 7.06 5.35
C PHE A 196 19.00 8.24 4.80
N LEU A 197 17.67 8.15 4.88
CA LEU A 197 16.79 9.15 4.28
C LEU A 197 16.79 10.46 5.07
N VAL A 198 16.75 10.42 6.41
CA VAL A 198 16.75 11.64 7.21
C VAL A 198 18.09 12.35 7.15
N ARG A 199 19.22 11.66 7.28
CA ARG A 199 20.56 12.26 7.16
C ARG A 199 20.83 12.81 5.75
N GLY A 200 20.30 12.18 4.71
CA GLY A 200 20.35 12.68 3.34
C GLY A 200 19.55 13.98 3.14
N THR A 201 18.52 14.19 3.96
CA THR A 201 17.56 15.29 3.84
C THR A 201 17.82 16.41 4.86
N MET A 202 18.28 16.06 6.08
CA MET A 202 18.52 17.01 7.17
C MET A 202 19.97 17.47 7.18
N THR A 203 20.19 18.74 7.55
CA THR A 203 21.52 19.22 7.96
C THR A 203 21.87 18.56 9.30
N VAL A 204 22.98 17.82 9.33
CA VAL A 204 23.55 17.26 10.57
C VAL A 204 24.28 18.37 11.32
#